data_2a3b8b7d178496d43342ee704212ac6e
#
_entry.id   2a3b8b7d178496d43342ee704212ac6e
#
_cell.length_a   1.000
_cell.length_b   1.000
_cell.length_c   1.000
_cell.angle_alpha   90.00
_cell.angle_beta   90.00
_cell.angle_gamma   90.00
#
_symmetry.space_group_name_H-M   'P 1'
#
loop_
_entity.id
_entity.type
_entity.pdbx_description
1 polymer ?
#
loop_
_entity_poly.entity_id
_entity_poly.type
_entity_poly.pdbx_seq_one_letter_code
_entity_poly.pdbx_strand_id
1 'polypeptide(L)'
;MRHTAAVGGFDVDVVVVGSGFGGGVAALRHAQAGRSVVVLEQGRRIAREDMEAGGRNLRRLLWAPEAGLSGYFRQSVLRHVVVVHGVGVGGGSLVYAAVLLRPKPEAWTAPGWTATGVDWAGELDPHYAEAATRLGVETNPYTGAQDRWLASAAEDLGVRQTFAPTPQGISFDDCVRCGACLSGCVHGAKNSVDRTYLDAAERLGAVVAPRSKVRRLQRLRGGGWLLLVVD
;
A
#
# COMPACT_ATOMS: atom_id res chain seq x y z
N MET A 1 -6.33 -28.27 -18.51
CA MET A 1 -5.70 -28.43 -17.19
C MET A 1 -4.39 -27.65 -17.22
N ARG A 2 -4.30 -26.51 -16.54
CA ARG A 2 -3.06 -25.72 -16.46
C ARG A 2 -2.24 -26.36 -15.34
N HIS A 3 -1.01 -26.74 -15.65
CA HIS A 3 -0.09 -27.31 -14.70
C HIS A 3 0.16 -26.32 -13.56
N THR A 4 -0.18 -26.74 -12.36
CA THR A 4 0.15 -26.05 -11.13
C THR A 4 1.64 -26.30 -10.91
N ALA A 5 2.48 -25.33 -11.25
CA ALA A 5 3.86 -25.38 -10.82
C ALA A 5 3.88 -25.16 -9.31
N ALA A 6 4.31 -26.15 -8.55
CA ALA A 6 4.64 -25.95 -7.15
C ALA A 6 5.85 -25.01 -7.12
N VAL A 7 5.64 -23.77 -6.71
CA VAL A 7 6.75 -22.91 -6.25
C VAL A 7 7.33 -23.66 -5.06
N GLY A 8 8.65 -23.91 -5.06
CA GLY A 8 9.35 -24.74 -4.09
C GLY A 8 8.89 -24.43 -2.65
N GLY A 9 8.61 -25.49 -1.89
CA GLY A 9 8.01 -25.38 -0.57
C GLY A 9 8.87 -24.53 0.36
N PHE A 10 8.26 -23.48 0.91
CA PHE A 10 8.86 -22.77 2.03
C PHE A 10 8.33 -23.40 3.32
N ASP A 11 9.24 -23.91 4.16
CA ASP A 11 8.91 -24.22 5.54
C ASP A 11 9.39 -23.06 6.39
N VAL A 12 8.44 -22.19 6.79
CA VAL A 12 8.71 -20.92 7.48
C VAL A 12 7.71 -20.70 8.61
N ASP A 13 8.10 -19.88 9.59
CA ASP A 13 7.24 -19.56 10.72
C ASP A 13 5.99 -18.77 10.30
N VAL A 14 6.14 -17.88 9.31
CA VAL A 14 5.07 -16.95 8.90
C VAL A 14 5.03 -16.81 7.38
N VAL A 15 3.84 -17.01 6.83
CA VAL A 15 3.52 -16.63 5.43
C VAL A 15 2.57 -15.45 5.46
N VAL A 16 2.95 -14.36 4.81
CA VAL A 16 2.14 -13.16 4.61
C VAL A 16 1.54 -13.20 3.21
N VAL A 17 0.21 -13.12 3.10
CA VAL A 17 -0.49 -13.14 1.81
C VAL A 17 -0.82 -11.72 1.40
N GLY A 18 -0.13 -11.25 0.37
CA GLY A 18 -0.19 -9.89 -0.14
C GLY A 18 0.83 -8.96 0.50
N SER A 19 1.45 -8.11 -0.33
CA SER A 19 2.55 -7.21 0.02
C SER A 19 2.14 -5.75 0.19
N GLY A 20 0.84 -5.46 0.28
CA GLY A 20 0.31 -4.10 0.48
C GLY A 20 0.59 -3.55 1.89
N PHE A 21 -0.12 -2.49 2.29
CA PHE A 21 0.09 -1.79 3.56
C PHE A 21 0.11 -2.76 4.75
N GLY A 22 -0.93 -3.56 4.95
CA GLY A 22 -1.01 -4.49 6.07
C GLY A 22 0.04 -5.61 6.00
N GLY A 23 0.26 -6.17 4.80
CA GLY A 23 1.25 -7.23 4.59
C GLY A 23 2.68 -6.75 4.83
N GLY A 24 3.03 -5.55 4.37
CA GLY A 24 4.34 -4.95 4.62
C GLY A 24 4.64 -4.74 6.10
N VAL A 25 3.64 -4.21 6.84
CA VAL A 25 3.76 -4.05 8.30
C VAL A 25 3.92 -5.40 9.00
N ALA A 26 3.06 -6.39 8.66
CA ALA A 26 3.13 -7.72 9.25
C ALA A 26 4.49 -8.39 8.97
N ALA A 27 4.97 -8.33 7.73
CA ALA A 27 6.27 -8.88 7.36
C ALA A 27 7.41 -8.30 8.19
N LEU A 28 7.46 -6.97 8.31
CA LEU A 28 8.49 -6.30 9.09
C LEU A 28 8.41 -6.69 10.57
N ARG A 29 7.22 -6.70 11.18
CA ARG A 29 7.07 -7.02 12.61
C ARG A 29 7.47 -8.46 12.94
N HIS A 30 7.10 -9.39 12.07
CA HIS A 30 7.52 -10.78 12.27
C HIS A 30 9.03 -10.98 12.06
N ALA A 31 9.62 -10.32 11.05
CA ALA A 31 11.06 -10.36 10.84
C ALA A 31 11.84 -9.73 12.03
N GLN A 32 11.36 -8.61 12.58
CA GLN A 32 11.92 -7.99 13.78
C GLN A 32 11.84 -8.90 15.02
N ALA A 33 10.81 -9.76 15.08
CA ALA A 33 10.68 -10.78 16.12
C ALA A 33 11.54 -12.04 15.88
N GLY A 34 12.44 -12.01 14.88
CA GLY A 34 13.35 -13.11 14.57
C GLY A 34 12.70 -14.31 13.87
N ARG A 35 11.49 -14.16 13.34
CA ARG A 35 10.78 -15.23 12.62
C ARG A 35 11.21 -15.29 11.16
N SER A 36 11.24 -16.49 10.61
CA SER A 36 11.36 -16.69 9.16
C SER A 36 10.06 -16.27 8.48
N VAL A 37 10.14 -15.35 7.51
CA VAL A 37 8.98 -14.74 6.87
C VAL A 37 9.05 -14.85 5.36
N VAL A 38 7.94 -15.30 4.74
CA VAL A 38 7.73 -15.23 3.29
C VAL A 38 6.49 -14.40 3.00
N VAL A 39 6.62 -13.43 2.09
CA VAL A 39 5.51 -12.61 1.58
C VAL A 39 5.17 -13.08 0.18
N LEU A 40 3.95 -13.55 -0.04
CA LEU A 40 3.46 -14.01 -1.34
C LEU A 40 2.64 -12.88 -2.00
N GLU A 41 3.12 -12.36 -3.13
CA GLU A 41 2.45 -11.28 -3.87
C GLU A 41 2.03 -11.75 -5.27
N GLN A 42 0.76 -11.55 -5.63
CA GLN A 42 0.24 -11.97 -6.93
C GLN A 42 0.81 -11.19 -8.11
N GLY A 43 1.18 -9.93 -7.89
CA GLY A 43 1.77 -9.08 -8.91
C GLY A 43 3.29 -9.21 -8.95
N ARG A 44 3.89 -8.52 -9.90
CA ARG A 44 5.35 -8.45 -10.02
C ARG A 44 5.95 -7.32 -9.19
N ARG A 45 7.25 -7.30 -9.03
CA ARG A 45 7.97 -6.12 -8.55
C ARG A 45 7.97 -5.08 -9.69
N ILE A 46 7.57 -3.85 -9.37
CA ILE A 46 7.41 -2.77 -10.36
C ILE A 46 8.70 -1.95 -10.37
N ALA A 47 9.40 -1.98 -11.50
CA ALA A 47 10.61 -1.19 -11.68
C ALA A 47 10.28 0.25 -12.12
N ARG A 48 11.27 1.13 -12.10
CA ARG A 48 11.14 2.52 -12.56
C ARG A 48 10.68 2.59 -14.01
N GLU A 49 11.27 1.76 -14.87
CA GLU A 49 10.97 1.69 -16.32
C GLU A 49 9.51 1.28 -16.56
N ASP A 50 8.95 0.46 -15.68
CA ASP A 50 7.54 0.06 -15.74
C ASP A 50 6.62 1.25 -15.43
N MET A 51 6.99 2.07 -14.44
CA MET A 51 6.25 3.28 -14.09
C MET A 51 6.31 4.32 -15.21
N GLU A 52 7.49 4.50 -15.81
CA GLU A 52 7.67 5.39 -16.98
C GLU A 52 6.82 4.94 -18.16
N ALA A 53 6.84 3.64 -18.47
CA ALA A 53 6.04 3.05 -19.52
C ALA A 53 4.53 3.14 -19.22
N GLY A 54 4.12 2.88 -17.97
CA GLY A 54 2.74 2.98 -17.50
C GLY A 54 2.18 4.40 -17.59
N GLY A 55 2.99 5.40 -17.26
CA GLY A 55 2.61 6.81 -17.38
C GLY A 55 2.34 7.28 -18.83
N ARG A 56 2.84 6.54 -19.83
CA ARG A 56 2.70 6.87 -21.26
C ARG A 56 1.76 5.93 -22.01
N ASN A 57 1.47 4.75 -21.48
CA ASN A 57 0.73 3.71 -22.19
C ASN A 57 -0.18 2.92 -21.24
N LEU A 58 -1.50 3.05 -21.41
CA LEU A 58 -2.51 2.38 -20.60
C LEU A 58 -2.37 0.86 -20.58
N ARG A 59 -1.91 0.22 -21.67
CA ARG A 59 -1.67 -1.24 -21.71
C ARG A 59 -0.54 -1.66 -20.77
N ARG A 60 0.42 -0.78 -20.53
CA ARG A 60 1.53 -1.00 -19.58
C ARG A 60 1.14 -0.66 -18.15
N LEU A 61 0.18 0.25 -17.96
CA LEU A 61 -0.35 0.63 -16.68
C LEU A 61 -1.34 -0.40 -16.14
N LEU A 62 -2.30 -0.84 -16.96
CA LEU A 62 -3.42 -1.65 -16.53
C LEU A 62 -3.03 -3.11 -16.21
N TRP A 63 -3.61 -3.62 -15.13
CA TRP A 63 -3.50 -5.02 -14.71
C TRP A 63 -4.87 -5.69 -14.90
N ALA A 64 -4.99 -6.48 -15.95
CA ALA A 64 -6.14 -7.31 -16.30
C ALA A 64 -5.61 -8.58 -17.02
N PRO A 65 -5.11 -9.56 -16.27
CA PRO A 65 -4.45 -10.74 -16.85
C PRO A 65 -5.38 -11.56 -17.76
N GLU A 66 -6.69 -11.51 -17.52
CA GLU A 66 -7.72 -12.08 -18.39
C GLU A 66 -7.74 -11.47 -19.79
N ALA A 67 -7.26 -10.23 -19.93
CA ALA A 67 -7.10 -9.50 -21.20
C ALA A 67 -5.63 -9.40 -21.64
N GLY A 68 -4.73 -10.18 -21.02
CA GLY A 68 -3.29 -10.17 -21.32
C GLY A 68 -2.55 -8.91 -20.86
N LEU A 69 -3.15 -8.11 -19.94
CA LEU A 69 -2.55 -6.89 -19.43
C LEU A 69 -1.87 -7.16 -18.08
N SER A 70 -0.56 -6.97 -18.02
CA SER A 70 0.29 -7.28 -16.86
C SER A 70 0.90 -6.03 -16.20
N GLY A 71 0.21 -4.90 -16.25
CA GLY A 71 0.60 -3.67 -15.55
C GLY A 71 0.48 -3.81 -14.03
N TYR A 72 0.18 -2.72 -13.34
CA TYR A 72 0.10 -2.70 -11.87
C TYR A 72 -1.10 -1.88 -11.34
N PHE A 73 -1.96 -1.38 -12.22
CA PHE A 73 -3.11 -0.55 -11.89
C PHE A 73 -4.39 -1.32 -12.24
N ARG A 74 -5.08 -1.84 -11.24
CA ARG A 74 -6.33 -2.57 -11.43
C ARG A 74 -7.52 -1.69 -11.16
N GLN A 75 -8.52 -1.78 -12.04
CA GLN A 75 -9.83 -1.21 -11.85
C GLN A 75 -10.86 -2.32 -11.67
N SER A 76 -11.66 -2.22 -10.63
CA SER A 76 -12.81 -3.10 -10.39
C SER A 76 -14.07 -2.26 -10.43
N VAL A 77 -14.87 -2.45 -11.49
CA VAL A 77 -16.14 -1.73 -11.66
C VAL A 77 -17.24 -2.50 -10.96
N LEU A 78 -17.82 -1.89 -9.94
CA LEU A 78 -18.96 -2.39 -9.19
C LEU A 78 -20.19 -1.54 -9.51
N ARG A 79 -21.37 -1.97 -9.06
CA ARG A 79 -22.65 -1.31 -9.40
C ARG A 79 -22.68 0.19 -9.13
N HIS A 80 -22.06 0.64 -8.05
CA HIS A 80 -22.15 2.02 -7.58
C HIS A 80 -20.78 2.69 -7.35
N VAL A 81 -19.67 1.96 -7.58
CA VAL A 81 -18.32 2.46 -7.32
C VAL A 81 -17.30 1.79 -8.24
N VAL A 82 -16.28 2.55 -8.61
CA VAL A 82 -15.08 2.00 -9.25
C VAL A 82 -13.98 1.99 -8.21
N VAL A 83 -13.48 0.79 -7.91
CA VAL A 83 -12.36 0.62 -6.99
C VAL A 83 -11.07 0.53 -7.80
N VAL A 84 -10.14 1.44 -7.49
CA VAL A 84 -8.80 1.44 -8.09
C VAL A 84 -7.80 0.97 -7.05
N HIS A 85 -6.97 0.02 -7.40
CA HIS A 85 -5.93 -0.48 -6.49
C HIS A 85 -4.67 -0.94 -7.24
N GLY A 86 -3.53 -0.93 -6.54
CA GLY A 86 -2.27 -1.44 -7.06
C GLY A 86 -2.17 -2.97 -6.96
N VAL A 87 -1.58 -3.60 -7.97
CA VAL A 87 -1.20 -5.01 -7.99
C VAL A 87 0.29 -5.11 -8.30
N GLY A 88 1.06 -5.56 -7.33
CA GLY A 88 2.52 -5.63 -7.38
C GLY A 88 3.10 -5.57 -5.98
N VAL A 89 4.40 -5.79 -5.86
CA VAL A 89 5.09 -5.67 -4.57
C VAL A 89 4.97 -4.25 -4.05
N GLY A 90 4.31 -4.08 -2.89
CA GLY A 90 3.91 -2.78 -2.34
C GLY A 90 2.41 -2.49 -2.42
N GLY A 91 1.67 -3.26 -3.23
CA GLY A 91 0.20 -3.19 -3.33
C GLY A 91 -0.33 -1.78 -3.65
N GLY A 92 -1.36 -1.33 -2.92
CA GLY A 92 -1.98 -0.02 -3.11
C GLY A 92 -1.05 1.17 -2.95
N SER A 93 0.07 1.02 -2.22
CA SER A 93 1.05 2.10 -2.05
C SER A 93 1.78 2.46 -3.35
N LEU A 94 1.78 1.59 -4.35
CA LEU A 94 2.31 1.89 -5.67
C LEU A 94 1.52 3.00 -6.38
N VAL A 95 0.22 3.06 -6.14
CA VAL A 95 -0.75 3.90 -6.89
C VAL A 95 -1.55 4.86 -6.00
N TYR A 96 -1.17 5.07 -4.73
CA TYR A 96 -1.80 6.08 -3.89
C TYR A 96 -1.20 7.47 -4.14
N ALA A 97 -1.96 8.52 -3.80
CA ALA A 97 -1.53 9.91 -3.96
C ALA A 97 -0.55 10.38 -2.87
N ALA A 98 0.00 9.45 -2.10
CA ALA A 98 0.88 9.69 -0.94
C ALA A 98 0.23 10.41 0.26
N VAL A 99 -1.05 10.72 0.21
CA VAL A 99 -1.79 11.38 1.30
C VAL A 99 -1.98 10.42 2.47
N LEU A 100 -1.61 10.87 3.67
CA LEU A 100 -1.61 10.07 4.90
C LEU A 100 -2.28 10.86 6.04
N LEU A 101 -3.57 11.10 5.88
CA LEU A 101 -4.39 11.75 6.90
C LEU A 101 -4.71 10.79 8.06
N ARG A 102 -4.72 11.32 9.27
CA ARG A 102 -5.32 10.61 10.41
C ARG A 102 -6.85 10.66 10.30
N PRO A 103 -7.56 9.62 10.78
CA PRO A 103 -9.01 9.68 10.89
C PRO A 103 -9.45 10.87 11.74
N LYS A 104 -10.54 11.52 11.35
CA LYS A 104 -11.18 12.53 12.18
C LYS A 104 -11.81 11.87 13.42
N PRO A 105 -11.96 12.61 14.55
CA PRO A 105 -12.55 12.05 15.77
C PRO A 105 -13.91 11.36 15.55
N GLU A 106 -14.73 11.91 14.66
CA GLU A 106 -16.05 11.37 14.33
C GLU A 106 -15.99 9.97 13.70
N ALA A 107 -14.89 9.60 13.06
CA ALA A 107 -14.72 8.25 12.49
C ALA A 107 -14.78 7.15 13.55
N TRP A 108 -14.31 7.45 14.77
CA TRP A 108 -14.27 6.50 15.88
C TRP A 108 -15.63 6.29 16.55
N THR A 109 -16.60 7.15 16.29
CA THR A 109 -17.97 7.02 16.84
C THR A 109 -18.84 6.05 16.03
N ALA A 110 -18.36 5.57 14.89
CA ALA A 110 -19.11 4.62 14.07
C ALA A 110 -19.35 3.29 14.80
N PRO A 111 -20.54 2.65 14.62
CA PRO A 111 -20.92 1.45 15.36
C PRO A 111 -19.91 0.29 15.27
N GLY A 112 -19.21 0.15 14.14
CA GLY A 112 -18.20 -0.89 13.95
C GLY A 112 -17.00 -0.76 14.91
N TRP A 113 -16.68 0.45 15.35
CA TRP A 113 -15.61 0.71 16.32
C TRP A 113 -16.13 0.64 17.76
N THR A 114 -17.25 1.31 18.04
CA THR A 114 -17.80 1.41 19.40
C THR A 114 -18.32 0.09 19.93
N ALA A 115 -18.83 -0.80 19.08
CA ALA A 115 -19.34 -2.11 19.49
C ALA A 115 -18.27 -3.03 20.12
N THR A 116 -16.98 -2.74 19.93
CA THR A 116 -15.89 -3.53 20.51
C THR A 116 -15.61 -3.18 21.97
N GLY A 117 -16.08 -2.02 22.46
CA GLY A 117 -15.77 -1.49 23.80
C GLY A 117 -14.30 -1.04 23.98
N VAL A 118 -13.52 -0.96 22.90
CA VAL A 118 -12.12 -0.54 22.91
C VAL A 118 -12.03 0.93 22.50
N ASP A 119 -11.19 1.71 23.20
CA ASP A 119 -10.78 3.05 22.74
C ASP A 119 -9.78 2.94 21.59
N TRP A 120 -10.28 2.73 20.39
CA TRP A 120 -9.45 2.60 19.20
C TRP A 120 -8.66 3.86 18.85
N ALA A 121 -9.14 5.04 19.21
CA ALA A 121 -8.42 6.28 18.99
C ALA A 121 -7.12 6.30 19.80
N GLY A 122 -7.21 5.97 21.08
CA GLY A 122 -6.04 5.89 21.97
C GLY A 122 -5.10 4.73 21.61
N GLU A 123 -5.67 3.56 21.36
CA GLU A 123 -4.88 2.35 21.00
C GLU A 123 -4.06 2.53 19.71
N LEU A 124 -4.64 3.19 18.70
CA LEU A 124 -3.99 3.34 17.39
C LEU A 124 -3.08 4.57 17.28
N ASP A 125 -3.15 5.54 18.20
CA ASP A 125 -2.36 6.77 18.11
C ASP A 125 -0.84 6.53 18.02
N PRO A 126 -0.21 5.69 18.87
CA PRO A 126 1.21 5.41 18.77
C PRO A 126 1.57 4.71 17.45
N HIS A 127 0.67 3.90 16.90
CA HIS A 127 0.88 3.21 15.62
C HIS A 127 0.80 4.17 14.44
N TYR A 128 -0.06 5.20 14.50
CA TYR A 128 -0.06 6.28 13.51
C TYR A 128 1.24 7.08 13.53
N ALA A 129 1.76 7.39 14.73
CA ALA A 129 3.02 8.10 14.87
C ALA A 129 4.20 7.30 14.28
N GLU A 130 4.23 6.00 14.57
CA GLU A 130 5.26 5.12 14.02
C GLU A 130 5.13 4.97 12.50
N ALA A 131 3.92 4.77 11.98
CA ALA A 131 3.68 4.70 10.54
C ALA A 131 4.10 5.99 9.82
N ALA A 132 3.80 7.15 10.41
CA ALA A 132 4.22 8.44 9.88
C ALA A 132 5.74 8.54 9.80
N THR A 133 6.44 8.13 10.86
CA THR A 133 7.92 8.10 10.87
C THR A 133 8.47 7.15 9.80
N ARG A 134 7.93 5.94 9.72
CA ARG A 134 8.40 4.91 8.76
C ARG A 134 8.14 5.29 7.31
N LEU A 135 7.03 5.95 7.04
CA LEU A 135 6.66 6.43 5.71
C LEU A 135 7.23 7.83 5.40
N GLY A 136 8.04 8.40 6.31
CA GLY A 136 8.64 9.72 6.12
C GLY A 136 7.56 10.76 5.80
N VAL A 137 6.52 10.85 6.65
CA VAL A 137 5.41 11.77 6.42
C VAL A 137 5.87 13.20 6.67
N GLU A 138 5.76 14.03 5.64
CA GLU A 138 6.03 15.45 5.68
C GLU A 138 4.78 16.24 5.30
N THR A 139 4.66 17.46 5.80
CA THR A 139 3.62 18.40 5.35
C THR A 139 4.04 18.98 4.01
N ASN A 140 3.13 18.98 3.03
CA ASN A 140 3.42 19.56 1.72
C ASN A 140 3.82 21.04 1.85
N PRO A 141 5.05 21.42 1.50
CA PRO A 141 5.53 22.80 1.62
C PRO A 141 5.07 23.71 0.48
N TYR A 142 4.44 23.14 -0.55
CA TYR A 142 4.06 23.89 -1.75
C TYR A 142 2.59 24.28 -1.72
N THR A 143 2.32 25.54 -2.01
CA THR A 143 0.96 26.09 -2.13
C THR A 143 0.72 26.57 -3.57
N GLY A 144 -0.17 25.89 -4.29
CA GLY A 144 -0.57 26.22 -5.64
C GLY A 144 -1.74 27.22 -5.71
N ALA A 145 -2.21 27.51 -6.92
CA ALA A 145 -3.37 28.37 -7.12
C ALA A 145 -4.64 27.72 -6.52
N GLN A 146 -4.82 26.41 -6.71
CA GLN A 146 -5.96 25.66 -6.18
C GLN A 146 -6.02 25.71 -4.66
N ASP A 147 -4.86 25.58 -3.99
CA ASP A 147 -4.78 25.65 -2.52
C ASP A 147 -5.20 27.04 -2.02
N ARG A 148 -4.78 28.12 -2.71
CA ARG A 148 -5.21 29.49 -2.38
C ARG A 148 -6.70 29.69 -2.57
N TRP A 149 -7.28 29.17 -3.66
CA TRP A 149 -8.72 29.25 -3.89
C TRP A 149 -9.51 28.48 -2.82
N LEU A 150 -9.06 27.28 -2.46
CA LEU A 150 -9.69 26.51 -1.37
C LEU A 150 -9.58 27.22 -0.04
N ALA A 151 -8.43 27.85 0.26
CA ALA A 151 -8.24 28.64 1.46
C ALA A 151 -9.19 29.85 1.51
N SER A 152 -9.34 30.58 0.39
CA SER A 152 -10.29 31.69 0.27
C SER A 152 -11.74 31.22 0.45
N ALA A 153 -12.14 30.13 -0.20
CA ALA A 153 -13.48 29.57 -0.03
C ALA A 153 -13.73 29.11 1.42
N ALA A 154 -12.74 28.55 2.10
CA ALA A 154 -12.85 28.17 3.50
C ALA A 154 -13.00 29.41 4.41
N GLU A 155 -12.36 30.53 4.07
CA GLU A 155 -12.51 31.81 4.75
C GLU A 155 -13.93 32.39 4.57
N ASP A 156 -14.44 32.43 3.33
CA ASP A 156 -15.79 32.87 3.00
C ASP A 156 -16.87 32.06 3.72
N LEU A 157 -16.62 30.77 3.96
CA LEU A 157 -17.51 29.87 4.70
C LEU A 157 -17.30 29.91 6.23
N GLY A 158 -16.36 30.70 6.74
CA GLY A 158 -16.06 30.78 8.17
C GLY A 158 -15.38 29.51 8.73
N VAL A 159 -14.78 28.67 7.89
CA VAL A 159 -14.14 27.40 8.29
C VAL A 159 -12.64 27.37 7.95
N ARG A 160 -11.99 28.52 7.84
CA ARG A 160 -10.57 28.67 7.48
C ARG A 160 -9.63 27.81 8.32
N GLN A 161 -9.95 27.59 9.59
CA GLN A 161 -9.19 26.76 10.52
C GLN A 161 -9.16 25.27 10.12
N THR A 162 -10.05 24.83 9.23
CA THR A 162 -10.07 23.44 8.73
C THR A 162 -9.14 23.24 7.54
N PHE A 163 -8.64 24.33 6.93
CA PHE A 163 -7.72 24.26 5.81
C PHE A 163 -6.28 24.17 6.32
N ALA A 164 -5.60 23.11 5.94
CA ALA A 164 -4.17 22.91 6.20
C ALA A 164 -3.50 22.16 5.05
N PRO A 165 -2.19 22.37 4.84
CA PRO A 165 -1.41 21.56 3.92
C PRO A 165 -1.49 20.07 4.30
N THR A 166 -1.62 19.21 3.29
CA THR A 166 -1.85 17.77 3.49
C THR A 166 -0.56 17.06 3.90
N PRO A 167 -0.57 16.21 4.95
CA PRO A 167 0.55 15.32 5.26
C PRO A 167 0.68 14.24 4.19
N GLN A 168 1.88 14.03 3.70
CA GLN A 168 2.18 13.13 2.59
C GLN A 168 3.43 12.31 2.87
N GLY A 169 3.42 11.03 2.46
CA GLY A 169 4.59 10.16 2.46
C GLY A 169 5.46 10.44 1.23
N ILE A 170 6.04 11.62 1.17
CA ILE A 170 6.91 12.10 0.09
C ILE A 170 8.13 12.79 0.69
N SER A 171 9.31 12.44 0.21
CA SER A 171 10.54 13.19 0.45
C SER A 171 10.53 14.41 -0.48
N PHE A 172 10.14 15.57 0.03
CA PHE A 172 9.93 16.76 -0.81
C PHE A 172 11.23 17.32 -1.39
N ASP A 173 12.38 17.05 -0.80
CA ASP A 173 13.69 17.40 -1.36
C ASP A 173 13.98 16.68 -2.69
N ASP A 174 13.48 15.45 -2.85
CA ASP A 174 13.63 14.65 -4.06
C ASP A 174 12.45 14.81 -5.04
N CYS A 175 11.41 15.54 -4.63
CA CYS A 175 10.17 15.64 -5.39
C CYS A 175 10.24 16.71 -6.49
N VAL A 176 10.20 16.29 -7.74
CA VAL A 176 10.16 17.18 -8.91
C VAL A 176 8.77 17.76 -9.22
N ARG A 177 7.78 17.51 -8.38
CA ARG A 177 6.40 18.03 -8.50
C ARG A 177 5.70 17.71 -9.82
N CYS A 178 5.98 16.54 -10.38
CA CYS A 178 5.39 16.11 -11.67
C CYS A 178 3.90 15.74 -11.59
N GLY A 179 3.31 15.62 -10.38
CA GLY A 179 1.89 15.25 -10.20
C GLY A 179 1.54 13.79 -10.51
N ALA A 180 2.51 12.94 -10.85
CA ALA A 180 2.29 11.56 -11.32
C ALA A 180 2.17 10.52 -10.19
N CYS A 181 1.92 10.92 -8.93
CA CYS A 181 1.92 10.02 -7.78
C CYS A 181 1.00 8.80 -7.94
N LEU A 182 -0.17 8.97 -8.58
CA LEU A 182 -1.15 7.90 -8.80
C LEU A 182 -0.69 6.84 -9.81
N SER A 183 0.20 7.18 -10.73
CA SER A 183 0.74 6.23 -11.72
C SER A 183 2.11 5.65 -11.30
N GLY A 184 2.56 5.95 -10.11
CA GLY A 184 3.87 5.57 -9.60
C GLY A 184 4.88 6.73 -9.62
N CYS A 185 5.89 6.66 -8.77
CA CYS A 185 6.90 7.71 -8.65
C CYS A 185 8.22 7.27 -9.30
N VAL A 186 8.46 7.69 -10.54
CA VAL A 186 9.70 7.40 -11.27
C VAL A 186 10.94 8.07 -10.65
N HIS A 187 10.74 9.14 -9.89
CA HIS A 187 11.82 9.88 -9.23
C HIS A 187 12.19 9.30 -7.86
N GLY A 188 11.37 8.37 -7.37
CA GLY A 188 11.64 7.73 -6.09
C GLY A 188 11.31 8.55 -4.85
N ALA A 189 10.75 9.74 -4.99
CA ALA A 189 10.40 10.62 -3.88
C ALA A 189 9.20 10.13 -3.05
N LYS A 190 8.30 9.32 -3.65
CA LYS A 190 7.15 8.77 -2.92
C LYS A 190 7.54 7.55 -2.10
N ASN A 191 7.22 7.57 -0.81
CA ASN A 191 7.49 6.52 0.14
C ASN A 191 6.38 5.44 0.08
N SER A 192 6.60 4.42 -0.75
CA SER A 192 5.73 3.26 -0.87
C SER A 192 6.20 2.11 0.04
N VAL A 193 5.31 1.15 0.29
CA VAL A 193 5.56 0.03 1.22
C VAL A 193 6.72 -0.85 0.78
N ASP A 194 6.90 -1.04 -0.53
CA ASP A 194 8.04 -1.80 -1.08
C ASP A 194 9.40 -1.17 -0.74
N ARG A 195 9.45 0.16 -0.65
CA ARG A 195 10.67 0.93 -0.37
C ARG A 195 10.90 1.20 1.12
N THR A 196 9.91 0.96 1.95
CA THR A 196 9.97 1.26 3.40
C THR A 196 9.85 0.00 4.24
N TYR A 197 8.64 -0.55 4.36
CA TYR A 197 8.38 -1.70 5.22
C TYR A 197 8.98 -3.00 4.67
N LEU A 198 8.79 -3.27 3.36
CA LEU A 198 9.29 -4.52 2.77
C LEU A 198 10.80 -4.51 2.62
N ASP A 199 11.39 -3.40 2.19
CA ASP A 199 12.85 -3.27 2.14
C ASP A 199 13.49 -3.49 3.52
N ALA A 200 12.89 -2.94 4.58
CA ALA A 200 13.35 -3.19 5.93
C ALA A 200 13.16 -4.65 6.38
N ALA A 201 12.07 -5.30 5.98
CA ALA A 201 11.83 -6.71 6.27
C ALA A 201 12.82 -7.62 5.52
N GLU A 202 13.08 -7.33 4.22
CA GLU A 202 14.06 -8.06 3.41
C GLU A 202 15.49 -7.95 3.98
N ARG A 203 15.87 -6.79 4.50
CA ARG A 203 17.16 -6.61 5.21
C ARG A 203 17.28 -7.47 6.48
N LEU A 204 16.16 -7.84 7.09
CA LEU A 204 16.08 -8.75 8.23
C LEU A 204 15.90 -10.23 7.84
N GLY A 205 16.00 -10.54 6.53
CA GLY A 205 15.93 -11.90 6.01
C GLY A 205 14.54 -12.37 5.58
N ALA A 206 13.53 -11.50 5.57
CA ALA A 206 12.24 -11.85 4.97
C ALA A 206 12.39 -12.02 3.44
N VAL A 207 11.65 -12.97 2.88
CA VAL A 207 11.63 -13.22 1.43
C VAL A 207 10.33 -12.69 0.83
N VAL A 208 10.42 -11.82 -0.16
CA VAL A 208 9.26 -11.38 -0.95
C VAL A 208 9.24 -12.16 -2.26
N ALA A 209 8.22 -12.99 -2.45
CA ALA A 209 7.98 -13.80 -3.64
C ALA A 209 6.91 -13.13 -4.53
N PRO A 210 7.29 -12.39 -5.57
CA PRO A 210 6.35 -11.83 -6.54
C PRO A 210 5.81 -12.93 -7.46
N ARG A 211 4.73 -12.65 -8.20
CA ARG A 211 4.02 -13.58 -9.09
C ARG A 211 3.57 -14.87 -8.39
N SER A 212 3.22 -14.74 -7.11
CA SER A 212 2.85 -15.85 -6.23
C SER A 212 1.43 -15.64 -5.72
N LYS A 213 0.44 -15.97 -6.55
CA LYS A 213 -0.96 -15.79 -6.20
C LYS A 213 -1.48 -16.94 -5.35
N VAL A 214 -1.81 -16.67 -4.09
CA VAL A 214 -2.45 -17.65 -3.22
C VAL A 214 -3.88 -17.89 -3.67
N ARG A 215 -4.22 -19.15 -3.93
CA ARG A 215 -5.54 -19.60 -4.36
C ARG A 215 -6.32 -20.28 -3.26
N ARG A 216 -5.62 -21.00 -2.38
CA ARG A 216 -6.26 -21.78 -1.32
C ARG A 216 -5.36 -21.88 -0.11
N LEU A 217 -5.98 -21.87 1.07
CA LEU A 217 -5.36 -22.17 2.35
C LEU A 217 -5.97 -23.46 2.88
N GLN A 218 -5.17 -24.35 3.42
CA GLN A 218 -5.60 -25.59 4.04
C GLN A 218 -4.89 -25.74 5.39
N ARG A 219 -5.69 -25.86 6.46
CA ARG A 219 -5.13 -26.16 7.78
C ARG A 219 -4.70 -27.64 7.83
N LEU A 220 -3.49 -27.88 8.31
CA LEU A 220 -2.96 -29.22 8.48
C LEU A 220 -3.43 -29.83 9.82
N ARG A 221 -3.62 -31.16 9.85
CA ARG A 221 -4.08 -31.87 11.08
C ARG A 221 -3.06 -31.77 12.24
N GLY A 222 -1.77 -31.70 11.93
CA GLY A 222 -0.67 -31.55 12.88
C GLY A 222 -0.35 -30.12 13.28
N GLY A 223 -1.15 -29.14 12.84
CA GLY A 223 -0.87 -27.71 12.98
C GLY A 223 -0.23 -27.11 11.72
N GLY A 224 -0.26 -25.78 11.60
CA GLY A 224 0.28 -25.09 10.43
C GLY A 224 -0.70 -25.03 9.27
N TRP A 225 -0.22 -24.53 8.13
CA TRP A 225 -1.00 -24.24 6.93
C TRP A 225 -0.26 -24.68 5.67
N LEU A 226 -1.00 -25.27 4.75
CA LEU A 226 -0.56 -25.50 3.38
C LEU A 226 -1.20 -24.45 2.47
N LEU A 227 -0.39 -23.80 1.66
CA LEU A 227 -0.83 -22.78 0.71
C LEU A 227 -0.70 -23.32 -0.72
N LEU A 228 -1.78 -23.22 -1.49
CA LEU A 228 -1.74 -23.45 -2.92
C LEU A 228 -1.48 -22.12 -3.62
N VAL A 229 -0.33 -22.04 -4.29
CA VAL A 229 0.16 -20.84 -4.98
C VAL A 229 0.20 -21.11 -6.47
N VAL A 230 -0.16 -20.13 -7.27
CA VAL A 230 -0.04 -20.15 -8.74
C VAL A 230 0.65 -18.87 -9.21
N ASP A 231 1.39 -18.98 -10.31
CA ASP A 231 1.99 -17.85 -11.01
C ASP A 231 0.92 -17.11 -11.86
#